data_73154a962651e72dd6b61e466097fe5e
#
_entry.id   73154a962651e72dd6b61e466097fe5e
#
_cell.length_a   1.000
_cell.length_b   1.000
_cell.length_c   1.000
_cell.angle_alpha   90.00
_cell.angle_beta   90.00
_cell.angle_gamma   90.00
#
_symmetry.space_group_name_H-M   'P 1'
#
loop_
_entity.id
_entity.type
_entity.pdbx_description
1 polymer ?
#
loop_
_entity_poly.entity_id
_entity_poly.type
_entity_poly.pdbx_seq_one_letter_code
_entity_poly.pdbx_strand_id
1 'polypeptide(L)'
;MPYTLDEHDQVCVLTIKRRFLGSIERDALQQTVDALIADGRTRLVIDLTKTDFMDSTCVGLLVQGAERLRAADGDARLAGMQTRVKNLFVMARLLGRMFDDYPTVEAALQSFAAPVASRQA
;
A
#
# COMPACT_ATOMS: atom_id res chain seq x y z
N MET A 1 5.50 17.02 1.78
CA MET A 1 5.42 15.55 1.73
C MET A 1 4.41 15.15 0.69
N PRO A 2 4.73 14.18 -0.15
CA PRO A 2 3.78 13.70 -1.15
C PRO A 2 2.68 12.85 -0.56
N TYR A 3 2.78 12.52 0.71
CA TYR A 3 1.81 11.68 1.39
C TYR A 3 1.90 11.92 2.89
N THR A 4 0.91 11.40 3.63
CA THR A 4 0.91 11.43 5.09
C THR A 4 0.98 10.00 5.64
N LEU A 5 1.54 9.88 6.83
CA LEU A 5 1.71 8.58 7.48
C LEU A 5 1.12 8.64 8.88
N ASP A 6 0.17 7.76 9.16
CA ASP A 6 -0.47 7.64 10.46
C ASP A 6 -0.33 6.21 10.97
N GLU A 7 -0.46 6.03 12.27
CA GLU A 7 -0.36 4.70 12.87
C GLU A 7 -1.66 4.34 13.59
N HIS A 8 -2.13 3.12 13.37
CA HIS A 8 -3.34 2.57 14.00
C HIS A 8 -3.06 1.13 14.43
N ASP A 9 -2.94 0.89 15.75
CA ASP A 9 -2.75 -0.46 16.31
C ASP A 9 -1.66 -1.25 15.62
N GLN A 10 -0.47 -0.65 15.50
CA GLN A 10 0.71 -1.27 14.90
C GLN A 10 0.63 -1.42 13.37
N VAL A 11 -0.39 -0.85 12.76
CA VAL A 11 -0.48 -0.80 11.30
C VAL A 11 -0.31 0.65 10.89
N CYS A 12 0.58 0.91 9.96
CA CYS A 12 0.76 2.25 9.42
C CYS A 12 -0.17 2.47 8.24
N VAL A 13 -0.72 3.66 8.14
CA VAL A 13 -1.56 4.07 7.00
C VAL A 13 -0.81 5.15 6.24
N LEU A 14 -0.47 4.85 5.00
CA LEU A 14 0.19 5.78 4.10
C LEU A 14 -0.84 6.33 3.14
N THR A 15 -1.23 7.59 3.35
CA THR A 15 -2.22 8.25 2.50
C THR A 15 -1.51 8.95 1.36
N ILE A 16 -1.75 8.46 0.15
CA ILE A 16 -1.13 8.97 -1.06
C ILE A 16 -1.91 10.17 -1.55
N LYS A 17 -1.20 11.16 -2.07
CA LYS A 17 -1.81 12.37 -2.58
C LYS A 17 -2.58 12.11 -3.88
N ARG A 18 -3.24 13.15 -4.38
CA ARG A 18 -4.12 13.07 -5.53
C ARG A 18 -3.43 12.52 -6.78
N ARG A 19 -2.21 12.99 -7.06
CA ARG A 19 -1.44 12.56 -8.23
C ARG A 19 -0.16 11.91 -7.76
N PHE A 20 -0.01 10.66 -8.10
CA PHE A 20 1.15 9.89 -7.69
C PHE A 20 2.01 9.59 -8.92
N LEU A 21 3.14 10.29 -9.03
CA LEU A 21 4.04 10.20 -10.18
C LEU A 21 5.34 9.51 -9.75
N GLY A 22 5.62 8.35 -10.33
CA GLY A 22 6.73 7.52 -9.89
C GLY A 22 8.10 8.17 -10.02
N SER A 23 8.31 8.95 -11.08
CA SER A 23 9.60 9.62 -11.29
C SER A 23 9.89 10.68 -10.23
N ILE A 24 8.84 11.25 -9.64
CA ILE A 24 8.96 12.31 -8.62
C ILE A 24 9.02 11.70 -7.23
N GLU A 25 8.19 10.68 -6.98
CA GLU A 25 7.98 10.16 -5.63
C GLU A 25 8.88 8.98 -5.26
N ARG A 26 9.68 8.49 -6.19
CA ARG A 26 10.47 7.27 -6.00
C ARG A 26 11.30 7.30 -4.72
N ASP A 27 12.14 8.33 -4.58
CA ASP A 27 13.08 8.38 -3.46
C ASP A 27 12.35 8.53 -2.13
N ALA A 28 11.32 9.37 -2.10
CA ALA A 28 10.56 9.57 -0.87
C ALA A 28 9.85 8.29 -0.44
N LEU A 29 9.26 7.56 -1.39
CA LEU A 29 8.57 6.31 -1.07
C LEU A 29 9.55 5.25 -0.59
N GLN A 30 10.68 5.10 -1.27
CA GLN A 30 11.70 4.13 -0.87
C GLN A 30 12.25 4.44 0.51
N GLN A 31 12.52 5.70 0.80
CA GLN A 31 13.00 6.11 2.12
C GLN A 31 11.97 5.85 3.21
N THR A 32 10.69 6.07 2.91
CA THR A 32 9.63 5.80 3.87
C THR A 32 9.54 4.30 4.18
N VAL A 33 9.57 3.46 3.16
CA VAL A 33 9.54 2.01 3.36
C VAL A 33 10.76 1.54 4.15
N ASP A 34 11.95 2.06 3.82
CA ASP A 34 13.16 1.73 4.55
C ASP A 34 13.06 2.08 6.04
N ALA A 35 12.55 3.28 6.32
CA ALA A 35 12.39 3.74 7.70
C ALA A 35 11.39 2.88 8.47
N LEU A 36 10.30 2.50 7.83
CA LEU A 36 9.30 1.65 8.46
C LEU A 36 9.88 0.27 8.79
N ILE A 37 10.63 -0.31 7.88
CA ILE A 37 11.26 -1.62 8.10
C ILE A 37 12.28 -1.52 9.22
N ALA A 38 13.11 -0.48 9.22
CA ALA A 38 14.12 -0.28 10.26
C ALA A 38 13.49 -0.10 11.64
N ASP A 39 12.28 0.43 11.69
CA ASP A 39 11.56 0.69 12.93
C ASP A 39 10.67 -0.48 13.35
N GLY A 40 10.68 -1.57 12.61
CA GLY A 40 9.86 -2.74 12.90
C GLY A 40 8.38 -2.58 12.54
N ARG A 41 8.04 -1.55 11.79
CA ARG A 41 6.66 -1.25 11.40
C ARG A 41 6.42 -1.76 9.99
N THR A 42 6.13 -3.04 9.88
CA THR A 42 6.11 -3.72 8.59
C THR A 42 4.70 -4.00 8.06
N ARG A 43 3.66 -3.54 8.76
CA ARG A 43 2.28 -3.68 8.31
C ARG A 43 1.80 -2.34 7.79
N LEU A 44 1.45 -2.28 6.52
CA LEU A 44 1.15 -1.02 5.84
C LEU A 44 -0.17 -1.10 5.09
N VAL A 45 -1.03 -0.12 5.31
CA VAL A 45 -2.19 0.14 4.47
C VAL A 45 -1.84 1.33 3.58
N ILE A 46 -1.95 1.15 2.28
CA ILE A 46 -1.73 2.21 1.31
C ILE A 46 -3.10 2.77 0.94
N ASP A 47 -3.38 3.97 1.44
CA ASP A 47 -4.67 4.62 1.25
C ASP A 47 -4.64 5.43 -0.04
N LEU A 48 -5.43 5.00 -1.01
CA LEU A 48 -5.51 5.62 -2.33
C LEU A 48 -6.83 6.33 -2.56
N THR A 49 -7.58 6.62 -1.48
CA THR A 49 -8.89 7.27 -1.61
C THR A 49 -8.80 8.64 -2.26
N LYS A 50 -7.71 9.36 -2.04
CA LYS A 50 -7.51 10.70 -2.62
C LYS A 50 -6.83 10.67 -3.98
N THR A 51 -6.34 9.51 -4.40
CA THR A 51 -5.51 9.39 -5.60
C THR A 51 -6.38 9.17 -6.82
N ASP A 52 -6.38 10.12 -7.73
CA ASP A 52 -7.14 10.01 -8.99
C ASP A 52 -6.24 9.77 -10.19
N PHE A 53 -4.92 9.85 -10.02
CA PHE A 53 -3.97 9.58 -11.10
C PHE A 53 -2.72 8.90 -10.54
N MET A 54 -2.29 7.86 -11.24
CA MET A 54 -1.07 7.14 -10.92
C MET A 54 -0.48 6.61 -12.23
N ASP A 55 0.83 6.76 -12.42
CA ASP A 55 1.47 6.19 -13.61
C ASP A 55 1.96 4.76 -13.32
N SER A 56 2.37 4.07 -14.39
CA SER A 56 2.80 2.67 -14.26
C SER A 56 4.08 2.51 -13.43
N THR A 57 4.92 3.53 -13.39
CA THR A 57 6.12 3.51 -12.55
C THR A 57 5.74 3.43 -11.08
N CYS A 58 4.68 4.12 -10.68
CA CYS A 58 4.19 4.05 -9.31
C CYS A 58 3.71 2.66 -8.94
N VAL A 59 3.01 1.98 -9.86
CA VAL A 59 2.58 0.62 -9.62
C VAL A 59 3.78 -0.25 -9.28
N GLY A 60 4.87 -0.14 -10.07
CA GLY A 60 6.10 -0.86 -9.80
C GLY A 60 6.73 -0.52 -8.46
N LEU A 61 6.70 0.76 -8.07
CA LEU A 61 7.23 1.18 -6.77
C LEU A 61 6.44 0.57 -5.61
N LEU A 62 5.12 0.51 -5.73
CA LEU A 62 4.29 -0.10 -4.70
C LEU A 62 4.54 -1.60 -4.61
N VAL A 63 4.75 -2.28 -5.74
CA VAL A 63 5.10 -3.71 -5.76
C VAL A 63 6.42 -3.93 -5.03
N GLN A 64 7.44 -3.13 -5.33
CA GLN A 64 8.74 -3.26 -4.69
C GLN A 64 8.65 -3.03 -3.18
N GLY A 65 7.89 -2.00 -2.77
CA GLY A 65 7.69 -1.72 -1.36
C GLY A 65 7.00 -2.87 -0.64
N ALA A 66 5.96 -3.44 -1.26
CA ALA A 66 5.23 -4.57 -0.69
C ALA A 66 6.13 -5.79 -0.54
N GLU A 67 6.95 -6.09 -1.55
CA GLU A 67 7.88 -7.22 -1.48
C GLU A 67 8.87 -7.06 -0.33
N ARG A 68 9.38 -5.84 -0.14
CA ARG A 68 10.33 -5.58 0.94
C ARG A 68 9.68 -5.71 2.30
N LEU A 69 8.45 -5.23 2.45
CA LEU A 69 7.72 -5.39 3.71
C LEU A 69 7.44 -6.86 4.01
N ARG A 70 7.07 -7.63 3.00
CA ARG A 70 6.84 -9.08 3.17
C ARG A 70 8.10 -9.83 3.53
N ALA A 71 9.23 -9.43 2.97
CA ALA A 71 10.52 -10.03 3.34
C ALA A 71 10.89 -9.74 4.79
N ALA A 72 10.30 -8.72 5.40
CA ALA A 72 10.48 -8.36 6.80
C ALA A 72 9.30 -8.84 7.66
N ASP A 73 8.58 -9.86 7.22
CA ASP A 73 7.45 -10.48 7.91
C ASP A 73 6.24 -9.56 8.04
N GLY A 74 6.12 -8.57 7.16
CA GLY A 74 4.99 -7.67 7.12
C GLY A 74 4.11 -7.90 5.91
N ASP A 75 3.36 -6.87 5.56
CA ASP A 75 2.51 -6.89 4.38
C ASP A 75 2.10 -5.46 4.01
N ALA A 76 1.67 -5.29 2.78
CA ALA A 76 1.10 -4.03 2.30
C ALA A 76 -0.24 -4.34 1.64
N ARG A 77 -1.26 -3.56 1.99
CA ARG A 77 -2.61 -3.74 1.47
C ARG A 77 -3.13 -2.42 0.95
N LEU A 78 -3.94 -2.48 -0.10
CA LEU A 78 -4.45 -1.28 -0.76
C LEU A 78 -5.86 -0.99 -0.28
N ALA A 79 -6.21 0.29 -0.19
CA ALA A 79 -7.52 0.71 0.27
C ALA A 79 -8.06 1.88 -0.54
N GLY A 80 -9.35 1.82 -0.83
CA GLY A 80 -10.09 2.96 -1.37
C GLY A 80 -9.76 3.36 -2.79
N MET A 81 -9.25 2.45 -3.62
CA MET A 81 -8.87 2.80 -4.99
C MET A 81 -10.07 3.29 -5.80
N GLN A 82 -9.89 4.42 -6.47
CA GLN A 82 -10.85 4.87 -7.46
C GLN A 82 -10.74 3.98 -8.71
N THR A 83 -11.80 3.92 -9.49
CA THR A 83 -11.87 3.02 -10.64
C THR A 83 -10.68 3.17 -11.60
N ARG A 84 -10.28 4.41 -11.89
CA ARG A 84 -9.17 4.66 -12.80
C ARG A 84 -7.87 4.06 -12.28
N VAL A 85 -7.60 4.22 -10.99
CA VAL A 85 -6.39 3.67 -10.36
C VAL A 85 -6.49 2.15 -10.28
N LYS A 86 -7.65 1.65 -9.89
CA LYS A 86 -7.86 0.20 -9.77
C LYS A 86 -7.62 -0.51 -11.10
N ASN A 87 -8.02 0.12 -12.21
CA ASN A 87 -7.83 -0.48 -13.53
C ASN A 87 -6.35 -0.74 -13.85
N LEU A 88 -5.45 0.10 -13.36
CA LEU A 88 -4.02 -0.13 -13.55
C LEU A 88 -3.58 -1.44 -12.91
N PHE A 89 -4.08 -1.72 -11.72
CA PHE A 89 -3.74 -2.95 -11.00
C PHE A 89 -4.41 -4.16 -11.62
N VAL A 90 -5.64 -4.01 -12.09
CA VAL A 90 -6.36 -5.09 -12.77
C VAL A 90 -5.63 -5.46 -14.07
N MET A 91 -5.24 -4.47 -14.85
CA MET A 91 -4.55 -4.72 -16.12
C MET A 91 -3.18 -5.35 -15.91
N ALA A 92 -2.51 -5.03 -14.82
CA ALA A 92 -1.23 -5.63 -14.47
C ALA A 92 -1.39 -6.98 -13.76
N ARG A 93 -2.62 -7.43 -13.52
CA ARG A 93 -2.94 -8.70 -12.87
C ARG A 93 -2.34 -8.81 -11.47
N LEU A 94 -2.39 -7.71 -10.74
CA LEU A 94 -1.78 -7.64 -9.40
C LEU A 94 -2.78 -7.89 -8.27
N LEU A 95 -4.06 -7.67 -8.51
CA LEU A 95 -5.06 -7.87 -7.45
C LEU A 95 -5.31 -9.35 -7.22
N GLY A 96 -5.37 -9.73 -5.95
CA GLY A 96 -5.54 -11.11 -5.55
C GLY A 96 -4.26 -11.93 -5.61
N ARG A 97 -3.20 -11.40 -6.21
CA ARG A 97 -1.90 -12.09 -6.29
C ARG A 97 -0.85 -11.34 -5.48
N MET A 98 -0.53 -10.11 -5.89
CA MET A 98 0.45 -9.28 -5.21
C MET A 98 -0.20 -8.45 -4.12
N PHE A 99 -1.41 -7.93 -4.37
CA PHE A 99 -2.12 -7.06 -3.44
C PHE A 99 -3.53 -7.55 -3.20
N ASP A 100 -3.96 -7.44 -1.93
CA ASP A 100 -5.37 -7.45 -1.58
C ASP A 100 -5.83 -6.00 -1.54
N ASP A 101 -7.00 -5.72 -2.11
CA ASP A 101 -7.58 -4.39 -2.07
C ASP A 101 -8.88 -4.40 -1.27
N TYR A 102 -9.12 -3.29 -0.60
CA TYR A 102 -10.26 -3.12 0.29
C TYR A 102 -11.00 -1.84 -0.07
N PRO A 103 -12.32 -1.80 0.11
CA PRO A 103 -13.08 -0.61 -0.26
C PRO A 103 -12.76 0.61 0.60
N THR A 104 -12.31 0.39 1.85
CA THR A 104 -12.01 1.47 2.78
C THR A 104 -10.75 1.17 3.57
N VAL A 105 -10.17 2.22 4.14
CA VAL A 105 -9.04 2.09 5.05
C VAL A 105 -9.43 1.23 6.25
N GLU A 106 -10.64 1.43 6.79
CA GLU A 106 -11.08 0.63 7.94
C GLU A 106 -11.12 -0.85 7.63
N ALA A 107 -11.63 -1.23 6.46
CA ALA A 107 -11.66 -2.64 6.07
C ALA A 107 -10.24 -3.20 5.96
N ALA A 108 -9.31 -2.43 5.41
CA ALA A 108 -7.92 -2.86 5.30
C ALA A 108 -7.28 -3.01 6.68
N LEU A 109 -7.53 -2.08 7.59
CA LEU A 109 -7.03 -2.17 8.96
C LEU A 109 -7.58 -3.41 9.67
N GLN A 110 -8.87 -3.68 9.52
CA GLN A 110 -9.49 -4.84 10.13
C GLN A 110 -8.91 -6.14 9.58
N SER A 111 -8.50 -6.15 8.32
CA SER A 111 -7.91 -7.34 7.72
C SER A 111 -6.59 -7.71 8.40
N PHE A 112 -5.83 -6.73 8.90
CA PHE A 112 -4.62 -7.01 9.66
C PHE A 112 -4.92 -7.51 11.07
N ALA A 113 -6.05 -7.11 11.63
CA ALA A 113 -6.45 -7.56 12.96
C ALA A 113 -7.04 -8.98 12.95
N ALA A 114 -7.45 -9.46 11.77
CA ALA A 114 -8.04 -10.78 11.64
C ALA A 114 -7.00 -11.87 11.93
N PRO A 115 -7.41 -13.03 12.46
CA PRO A 115 -6.50 -14.15 12.67
C PRO A 115 -5.80 -14.55 11.37
N VAL A 116 -4.53 -14.95 11.48
CA VAL A 116 -3.73 -15.33 10.31
C VAL A 116 -4.42 -16.43 9.51
N ALA A 117 -5.05 -17.39 10.18
CA ALA A 117 -5.71 -18.49 9.53
C ALA A 117 -6.81 -18.05 8.56
N SER A 118 -7.47 -16.92 8.82
CA SER A 118 -8.54 -16.43 7.97
C SER A 118 -8.03 -15.96 6.61
N ARG A 119 -6.75 -15.75 6.45
CA ARG A 119 -6.14 -15.28 5.20
C ARG A 119 -5.68 -16.39 4.29
N GLN A 120 -5.70 -17.60 4.76
CA GLN A 120 -5.07 -18.71 4.05
C GLN A 120 -6.02 -19.45 3.13
N ALA A 121 -7.13 -18.90 2.90
CA ALA A 121 -8.09 -19.52 2.01
C ALA A 121 -7.55 -19.66 0.59
#